data_96c7759508eb2b1ec17934a22f1dd5d1
#
_entry.id   96c7759508eb2b1ec17934a22f1dd5d1
#
_cell.length_a   1.000
_cell.length_b   1.000
_cell.length_c   1.000
_cell.angle_alpha   90.00
_cell.angle_beta   90.00
_cell.angle_gamma   90.00
#
_symmetry.space_group_name_H-M   'P 1'
#
loop_
_entity.id
_entity.type
_entity.pdbx_description
1 polymer ?
#
loop_
_entity_poly.entity_id
_entity_poly.type
_entity_poly.pdbx_seq_one_letter_code
_entity_poly.pdbx_strand_id
1 'polypeptide(L)'
;AIVRRDEMLPREVFRNGDRIRAYIYDVRREQRGPQIFLSRTHTQFMSKLFAQEVPEIYDGIVEVKSVARDPGSRAKIAVVSRDSSVDPVGACVGMRGSRVQAVVNELQGEKIDIIPWSQDIATFVVNALAPAEVAKVVLDEERERIEVVVPDQQLSLAIGRRGQNVRLASQLTGWDIDILTEQEESERRQAEFENRTRMFIDTLNVDEVIGQLLASEGFGSVEELAMVDPKEIAGIEGFDDDTANELQTRAREYLAKIEGELDAKRKELGVEDELKEVEGVTSAMLVRFGENGIKTIEDLAGCATDDLAGWTERKDGEAVRQAGILDGFEISREEAEAIIMQARLKAGWVTEADLAAPEAPEAASAEAEA
;
A
#
# COMPACT_ATOMS: atom_id res chain seq x y z
N ALA A 1 25.80 6.21 30.00
CA ALA A 1 24.54 6.17 29.27
C ALA A 1 24.10 7.59 28.89
N ILE A 2 23.37 7.73 27.81
CA ILE A 2 22.82 9.00 27.35
C ILE A 2 21.37 8.82 26.90
N VAL A 3 20.51 9.80 27.22
CA VAL A 3 19.23 10.02 26.57
C VAL A 3 19.39 11.24 25.67
N ARG A 4 19.29 11.07 24.37
CA ARG A 4 19.38 12.18 23.41
C ARG A 4 18.11 13.02 23.47
N ARG A 5 18.16 14.27 22.99
CA ARG A 5 17.03 15.19 23.05
C ARG A 5 15.83 14.70 22.23
N ASP A 6 16.10 14.10 21.08
CA ASP A 6 15.13 13.47 20.20
C ASP A 6 14.49 12.20 20.79
N GLU A 7 15.15 11.60 21.81
CA GLU A 7 14.70 10.43 22.54
C GLU A 7 14.01 10.74 23.88
N MET A 8 13.75 12.01 24.14
CA MET A 8 13.00 12.49 25.31
C MET A 8 11.56 12.83 24.94
N LEU A 9 10.63 12.68 25.88
CA LEU A 9 9.26 13.12 25.67
C LEU A 9 9.18 14.64 25.58
N PRO A 10 8.28 15.19 24.75
CA PRO A 10 8.05 16.63 24.68
C PRO A 10 7.72 17.20 26.08
N ARG A 11 8.36 18.32 26.47
CA ARG A 11 8.17 19.01 27.76
C ARG A 11 8.75 18.30 28.98
N GLU A 12 9.49 17.22 28.81
CA GLU A 12 10.13 16.51 29.91
C GLU A 12 11.42 17.25 30.33
N VAL A 13 11.55 17.50 31.62
CA VAL A 13 12.74 18.18 32.18
C VAL A 13 13.22 17.39 33.38
N PHE A 14 14.45 16.89 33.31
CA PHE A 14 15.10 16.18 34.40
C PHE A 14 16.14 17.05 35.12
N ARG A 15 16.22 16.88 36.42
CA ARG A 15 17.22 17.53 37.26
C ARG A 15 18.26 16.51 37.73
N ASN A 16 19.42 17.00 38.14
CA ASN A 16 20.43 16.13 38.75
C ASN A 16 19.88 15.46 40.01
N GLY A 17 19.99 14.12 40.05
CA GLY A 17 19.47 13.30 41.10
C GLY A 17 18.11 12.66 40.83
N ASP A 18 17.42 13.07 39.77
CA ASP A 18 16.15 12.43 39.36
C ASP A 18 16.42 11.01 38.87
N ARG A 19 15.51 10.10 39.26
CA ARG A 19 15.49 8.71 38.77
C ARG A 19 14.53 8.64 37.59
N ILE A 20 15.03 8.15 36.46
CA ILE A 20 14.24 8.00 35.23
C ILE A 20 14.20 6.53 34.78
N ARG A 21 13.09 6.15 34.19
CA ARG A 21 12.98 4.87 33.48
C ARG A 21 13.22 5.16 32.00
N ALA A 22 13.99 4.33 31.32
CA ALA A 22 14.25 4.47 29.88
C ALA A 22 14.56 3.11 29.27
N TYR A 23 14.29 2.96 27.99
CA TYR A 23 14.61 1.77 27.21
C TYR A 23 16.01 1.87 26.62
N ILE A 24 16.79 0.79 26.74
CA ILE A 24 18.10 0.71 26.08
C ILE A 24 17.86 0.27 24.65
N TYR A 25 18.02 1.21 23.68
CA TYR A 25 17.79 0.88 22.28
C TYR A 25 19.07 0.56 21.51
N ASP A 26 20.23 0.98 22.01
CA ASP A 26 21.51 0.71 21.38
C ASP A 26 22.65 0.64 22.41
N VAL A 27 23.62 -0.24 22.15
CA VAL A 27 24.85 -0.36 22.94
C VAL A 27 26.03 -0.47 22.00
N ARG A 28 26.90 0.58 21.99
CA ARG A 28 28.07 0.67 21.11
C ARG A 28 29.34 0.53 21.89
N ARG A 29 30.34 -0.11 21.31
CA ARG A 29 31.71 -0.16 21.82
C ARG A 29 32.52 1.00 21.24
N GLU A 30 32.44 2.17 21.86
CA GLU A 30 33.21 3.33 21.46
C GLU A 30 34.40 3.55 22.43
N GLN A 31 35.53 4.03 21.88
CA GLN A 31 36.73 4.29 22.71
C GLN A 31 36.53 5.53 23.61
N ARG A 32 35.70 6.48 23.19
CA ARG A 32 35.36 7.71 23.93
C ARG A 32 33.88 8.04 23.80
N GLY A 33 33.26 8.50 24.89
CA GLY A 33 31.85 8.91 24.87
C GLY A 33 30.89 7.91 25.49
N PRO A 34 29.59 8.16 25.38
CA PRO A 34 28.55 7.26 25.91
C PRO A 34 28.49 5.97 25.09
N GLN A 35 28.36 4.85 25.78
CA GLN A 35 28.26 3.52 25.16
C GLN A 35 26.82 2.98 25.18
N ILE A 36 25.98 3.45 26.08
CA ILE A 36 24.61 3.00 26.25
C ILE A 36 23.67 4.13 25.85
N PHE A 37 22.82 3.86 24.85
CA PHE A 37 21.86 4.82 24.33
C PHE A 37 20.46 4.45 24.84
N LEU A 38 19.77 5.44 25.40
CA LEU A 38 18.50 5.28 26.08
C LEU A 38 17.43 6.11 25.38
N SER A 39 16.21 5.57 25.32
CA SER A 39 15.05 6.22 24.73
C SER A 39 13.83 6.16 25.66
N ARG A 40 13.04 7.25 25.63
CA ARG A 40 11.71 7.32 26.22
C ARG A 40 10.61 7.44 25.15
N THR A 41 11.00 7.66 23.89
CA THR A 41 10.10 7.74 22.72
C THR A 41 9.90 6.41 22.02
N HIS A 42 10.82 5.48 22.13
CA HIS A 42 10.80 4.18 21.48
C HIS A 42 9.55 3.34 21.82
N THR A 43 8.96 2.66 20.83
CA THR A 43 7.75 1.83 21.02
C THR A 43 7.94 0.73 22.05
N GLN A 44 9.12 0.09 22.07
CA GLN A 44 9.46 -0.95 23.05
C GLN A 44 9.48 -0.44 24.48
N PHE A 45 9.71 0.85 24.71
CA PHE A 45 9.62 1.42 26.06
C PHE A 45 8.22 1.22 26.64
N MET A 46 7.18 1.52 25.84
CA MET A 46 5.79 1.30 26.25
C MET A 46 5.49 -0.18 26.50
N SER A 47 5.92 -1.09 25.62
CA SER A 47 5.73 -2.54 25.82
C SER A 47 6.36 -3.01 27.15
N LYS A 48 7.56 -2.50 27.49
CA LYS A 48 8.23 -2.84 28.75
C LYS A 48 7.54 -2.25 29.98
N LEU A 49 6.96 -1.05 29.86
CA LEU A 49 6.16 -0.47 30.94
C LEU A 49 4.91 -1.30 31.21
N PHE A 50 4.19 -1.70 30.17
CA PHE A 50 3.04 -2.60 30.32
C PHE A 50 3.43 -3.95 30.94
N ALA A 51 4.55 -4.54 30.54
CA ALA A 51 5.05 -5.78 31.17
C ALA A 51 5.39 -5.63 32.65
N GLN A 52 5.71 -4.43 33.13
CA GLN A 52 5.94 -4.16 34.56
C GLN A 52 4.65 -3.96 35.36
N GLU A 53 3.63 -3.33 34.72
CA GLU A 53 2.38 -2.98 35.40
C GLU A 53 1.28 -4.06 35.24
N VAL A 54 1.42 -4.98 34.28
CA VAL A 54 0.42 -6.01 33.92
C VAL A 54 1.05 -7.41 34.13
N PRO A 55 0.72 -8.11 35.24
CA PRO A 55 1.27 -9.43 35.50
C PRO A 55 1.00 -10.43 34.39
N GLU A 56 -0.17 -10.39 33.78
CA GLU A 56 -0.57 -11.28 32.68
C GLU A 56 0.33 -11.13 31.43
N ILE A 57 0.93 -9.96 31.22
CA ILE A 57 1.94 -9.76 30.17
C ILE A 57 3.28 -10.32 30.60
N TYR A 58 3.66 -10.09 31.87
CA TYR A 58 4.90 -10.63 32.44
C TYR A 58 4.92 -12.16 32.40
N ASP A 59 3.80 -12.80 32.72
CA ASP A 59 3.63 -14.24 32.73
C ASP A 59 3.44 -14.84 31.33
N GLY A 60 3.33 -13.99 30.27
CA GLY A 60 3.18 -14.41 28.90
C GLY A 60 1.78 -14.91 28.52
N ILE A 61 0.76 -14.66 29.34
CA ILE A 61 -0.65 -14.97 29.07
C ILE A 61 -1.21 -13.97 28.05
N VAL A 62 -0.93 -12.68 28.27
CA VAL A 62 -1.26 -11.60 27.35
C VAL A 62 0.01 -11.19 26.59
N GLU A 63 -0.10 -11.01 25.30
CA GLU A 63 1.00 -10.61 24.42
C GLU A 63 0.73 -9.25 23.80
N VAL A 64 1.73 -8.36 23.79
CA VAL A 64 1.72 -7.12 23.03
C VAL A 64 2.21 -7.41 21.61
N LYS A 65 1.36 -7.31 20.60
CA LYS A 65 1.67 -7.57 19.19
C LYS A 65 2.36 -6.39 18.52
N SER A 66 1.79 -5.21 18.67
CA SER A 66 2.33 -3.99 18.05
C SER A 66 2.04 -2.77 18.91
N VAL A 67 2.82 -1.73 18.70
CA VAL A 67 2.69 -0.42 19.37
C VAL A 67 2.95 0.68 18.37
N ALA A 68 2.01 1.61 18.26
CA ALA A 68 2.16 2.86 17.53
C ALA A 68 2.13 4.03 18.49
N ARG A 69 3.07 4.99 18.35
CA ARG A 69 3.20 6.11 19.29
C ARG A 69 3.39 7.44 18.56
N ASP A 70 2.74 8.44 19.11
CA ASP A 70 3.04 9.86 18.95
C ASP A 70 3.50 10.35 20.34
N PRO A 71 4.83 10.29 20.62
CA PRO A 71 5.36 10.41 21.98
C PRO A 71 4.91 11.69 22.70
N GLY A 72 4.40 11.53 23.94
CA GLY A 72 3.86 12.62 24.75
C GLY A 72 2.48 13.12 24.34
N SER A 73 1.85 12.53 23.32
CA SER A 73 0.51 12.88 22.85
C SER A 73 -0.45 11.69 22.95
N ARG A 74 -0.32 10.70 22.12
CA ARG A 74 -1.19 9.52 22.07
C ARG A 74 -0.45 8.29 21.56
N ALA A 75 -0.89 7.13 22.00
CA ALA A 75 -0.41 5.85 21.51
C ALA A 75 -1.55 4.85 21.37
N LYS A 76 -1.32 3.84 20.53
CA LYS A 76 -2.16 2.67 20.40
C LYS A 76 -1.31 1.42 20.65
N ILE A 77 -1.83 0.47 21.42
CA ILE A 77 -1.17 -0.79 21.72
C ILE A 77 -2.10 -1.95 21.38
N ALA A 78 -1.64 -2.87 20.54
CA ALA A 78 -2.40 -4.05 20.18
C ALA A 78 -2.02 -5.23 21.09
N VAL A 79 -3.02 -5.84 21.70
CA VAL A 79 -2.84 -6.91 22.66
C VAL A 79 -3.71 -8.13 22.31
N VAL A 80 -3.19 -9.31 22.58
CA VAL A 80 -3.91 -10.57 22.41
C VAL A 80 -3.68 -11.47 23.60
N SER A 81 -4.67 -12.27 23.98
CA SER A 81 -4.51 -13.32 24.98
C SER A 81 -4.27 -14.67 24.32
N ARG A 82 -3.36 -15.47 24.91
CA ARG A 82 -3.17 -16.88 24.56
C ARG A 82 -4.16 -17.79 25.28
N ASP A 83 -4.79 -17.27 26.32
CA ASP A 83 -5.84 -17.95 27.08
C ASP A 83 -7.18 -17.26 26.81
N SER A 84 -8.12 -18.01 26.21
CA SER A 84 -9.45 -17.50 25.84
C SER A 84 -10.31 -17.05 27.04
N SER A 85 -9.94 -17.45 28.25
CA SER A 85 -10.64 -17.04 29.48
C SER A 85 -10.19 -15.66 29.99
N VAL A 86 -9.09 -15.11 29.44
CA VAL A 86 -8.52 -13.83 29.87
C VAL A 86 -8.78 -12.76 28.82
N ASP A 87 -9.53 -11.72 29.20
CA ASP A 87 -9.69 -10.52 28.39
C ASP A 87 -8.38 -9.70 28.39
N PRO A 88 -7.68 -9.61 27.22
CA PRO A 88 -6.41 -8.92 27.14
C PRO A 88 -6.53 -7.41 27.36
N VAL A 89 -7.63 -6.80 26.93
CA VAL A 89 -7.88 -5.36 27.09
C VAL A 89 -8.16 -5.05 28.56
N GLY A 90 -9.05 -5.79 29.18
CA GLY A 90 -9.38 -5.65 30.61
C GLY A 90 -8.17 -5.87 31.52
N ALA A 91 -7.30 -6.84 31.20
CA ALA A 91 -6.06 -7.10 31.94
C ALA A 91 -5.11 -5.89 31.89
N CYS A 92 -4.95 -5.26 30.73
CA CYS A 92 -4.09 -4.09 30.53
C CYS A 92 -4.68 -2.82 31.17
N VAL A 93 -6.00 -2.64 31.12
CA VAL A 93 -6.69 -1.51 31.77
C VAL A 93 -6.58 -1.60 33.28
N GLY A 94 -6.82 -2.78 33.85
CA GLY A 94 -6.84 -3.03 35.28
C GLY A 94 -8.08 -2.44 35.96
N MET A 95 -8.19 -2.70 37.28
CA MET A 95 -9.32 -2.22 38.08
C MET A 95 -9.44 -0.68 37.99
N ARG A 96 -10.57 -0.20 37.48
CA ARG A 96 -10.84 1.25 37.31
C ARG A 96 -9.74 1.99 36.53
N GLY A 97 -9.04 1.31 35.64
CA GLY A 97 -7.97 1.90 34.83
C GLY A 97 -6.64 2.10 35.55
N SER A 98 -6.44 1.49 36.73
CA SER A 98 -5.25 1.73 37.56
C SER A 98 -3.93 1.38 36.86
N ARG A 99 -3.90 0.29 36.08
CA ARG A 99 -2.68 -0.18 35.41
C ARG A 99 -2.32 0.73 34.23
N VAL A 100 -3.27 0.99 33.34
CA VAL A 100 -3.03 1.91 32.22
C VAL A 100 -2.70 3.31 32.70
N GLN A 101 -3.34 3.79 33.79
CA GLN A 101 -3.03 5.10 34.36
C GLN A 101 -1.62 5.19 34.93
N ALA A 102 -1.07 4.12 35.48
CA ALA A 102 0.32 4.07 35.92
C ALA A 102 1.30 4.29 34.75
N VAL A 103 1.02 3.65 33.59
CA VAL A 103 1.81 3.85 32.37
C VAL A 103 1.64 5.26 31.82
N VAL A 104 0.39 5.77 31.75
CA VAL A 104 0.09 7.15 31.32
C VAL A 104 0.85 8.18 32.16
N ASN A 105 0.90 7.99 33.48
CA ASN A 105 1.62 8.89 34.38
C ASN A 105 3.15 8.86 34.15
N GLU A 106 3.73 7.67 33.91
CA GLU A 106 5.15 7.55 33.57
C GLU A 106 5.47 8.25 32.24
N LEU A 107 4.54 8.24 31.29
CA LEU A 107 4.67 8.85 29.95
C LEU A 107 4.16 10.30 29.89
N GLN A 108 4.10 10.99 31.03
CA GLN A 108 3.74 12.42 31.13
C GLN A 108 2.35 12.76 30.58
N GLY A 109 1.40 11.86 30.70
CA GLY A 109 0.02 12.06 30.26
C GLY A 109 -0.26 11.64 28.81
N GLU A 110 0.63 10.88 28.19
CA GLU A 110 0.39 10.29 26.86
C GLU A 110 -0.86 9.40 26.91
N LYS A 111 -1.88 9.71 26.09
CA LYS A 111 -3.12 8.92 26.05
C LYS A 111 -2.87 7.58 25.39
N ILE A 112 -3.38 6.51 25.98
CA ILE A 112 -3.14 5.15 25.50
C ILE A 112 -4.46 4.47 25.16
N ASP A 113 -4.62 4.07 23.89
CA ASP A 113 -5.72 3.23 23.42
C ASP A 113 -5.23 1.77 23.38
N ILE A 114 -5.93 0.90 24.11
CA ILE A 114 -5.64 -0.53 24.14
C ILE A 114 -6.59 -1.23 23.17
N ILE A 115 -6.02 -1.86 22.14
CA ILE A 115 -6.71 -2.40 20.99
C ILE A 115 -6.64 -3.93 21.01
N PRO A 116 -7.74 -4.66 20.90
CA PRO A 116 -7.70 -6.10 20.72
C PRO A 116 -7.11 -6.42 19.33
N TRP A 117 -6.01 -7.17 19.32
CA TRP A 117 -5.41 -7.64 18.09
C TRP A 117 -6.26 -8.77 17.47
N SER A 118 -6.33 -8.80 16.15
CA SER A 118 -6.96 -9.86 15.39
C SER A 118 -6.03 -10.35 14.29
N GLN A 119 -6.12 -11.63 13.96
CA GLN A 119 -5.43 -12.20 12.78
C GLN A 119 -6.11 -11.74 11.49
N ASP A 120 -7.43 -11.54 11.53
CA ASP A 120 -8.18 -10.92 10.45
C ASP A 120 -7.86 -9.42 10.43
N ILE A 121 -7.22 -9.00 9.34
CA ILE A 121 -6.73 -7.61 9.18
C ILE A 121 -7.88 -6.60 9.14
N ALA A 122 -9.01 -6.94 8.52
CA ALA A 122 -10.18 -6.05 8.47
C ALA A 122 -10.70 -5.76 9.88
N THR A 123 -10.87 -6.79 10.69
CA THR A 123 -11.26 -6.67 12.11
C THR A 123 -10.22 -5.88 12.90
N PHE A 124 -8.92 -6.11 12.64
CA PHE A 124 -7.86 -5.40 13.35
C PHE A 124 -7.84 -3.90 13.03
N VAL A 125 -8.03 -3.52 11.77
CA VAL A 125 -8.12 -2.13 11.35
C VAL A 125 -9.35 -1.44 11.95
N VAL A 126 -10.51 -2.11 11.94
CA VAL A 126 -11.73 -1.59 12.60
C VAL A 126 -11.48 -1.29 14.08
N ASN A 127 -10.86 -2.25 14.79
CA ASN A 127 -10.49 -2.07 16.19
C ASN A 127 -9.49 -0.92 16.38
N ALA A 128 -8.50 -0.82 15.49
CA ALA A 128 -7.46 0.21 15.55
C ALA A 128 -7.98 1.62 15.32
N LEU A 129 -9.07 1.79 14.56
CA LEU A 129 -9.72 3.09 14.31
C LEU A 129 -10.64 3.54 15.45
N ALA A 130 -10.89 2.67 16.45
CA ALA A 130 -11.66 3.08 17.62
C ALA A 130 -11.17 4.43 18.18
N PRO A 131 -12.10 5.30 18.65
CA PRO A 131 -13.53 5.07 18.90
C PRO A 131 -14.47 5.34 17.71
N ALA A 132 -13.96 5.53 16.50
CA ALA A 132 -14.80 5.74 15.33
C ALA A 132 -15.52 4.43 14.94
N GLU A 133 -16.76 4.56 14.51
CA GLU A 133 -17.53 3.46 13.96
C GLU A 133 -17.24 3.31 12.47
N VAL A 134 -17.05 2.08 12.01
CA VAL A 134 -16.74 1.74 10.62
C VAL A 134 -17.94 1.03 10.02
N ALA A 135 -18.39 1.47 8.84
CA ALA A 135 -19.51 0.87 8.12
C ALA A 135 -19.06 -0.28 7.21
N LYS A 136 -17.92 -0.11 6.51
CA LYS A 136 -17.41 -1.06 5.53
C LYS A 136 -15.88 -0.98 5.44
N VAL A 137 -15.25 -2.11 5.14
CA VAL A 137 -13.81 -2.21 4.87
C VAL A 137 -13.60 -2.93 3.54
N VAL A 138 -12.76 -2.39 2.70
CA VAL A 138 -12.33 -2.99 1.43
C VAL A 138 -10.83 -3.17 1.47
N LEU A 139 -10.36 -4.40 1.26
CA LEU A 139 -8.96 -4.80 1.30
C LEU A 139 -8.37 -4.84 -0.11
N ASP A 140 -7.22 -4.22 -0.29
CA ASP A 140 -6.34 -4.40 -1.46
C ASP A 140 -5.05 -5.04 -0.95
N GLU A 141 -4.99 -6.37 -1.04
CA GLU A 141 -3.86 -7.16 -0.52
C GLU A 141 -2.58 -6.95 -1.34
N GLU A 142 -2.71 -6.68 -2.64
CA GLU A 142 -1.55 -6.49 -3.53
C GLU A 142 -0.79 -5.20 -3.19
N ARG A 143 -1.53 -4.16 -2.77
CA ARG A 143 -0.96 -2.85 -2.43
C ARG A 143 -0.80 -2.62 -0.92
N GLU A 144 -1.14 -3.61 -0.09
CA GLU A 144 -1.20 -3.47 1.37
C GLU A 144 -2.01 -2.24 1.80
N ARG A 145 -3.11 -1.95 1.08
CA ARG A 145 -3.96 -0.78 1.25
C ARG A 145 -5.37 -1.19 1.67
N ILE A 146 -5.95 -0.41 2.55
CA ILE A 146 -7.30 -0.64 3.07
C ILE A 146 -8.11 0.63 2.93
N GLU A 147 -9.23 0.52 2.23
CA GLU A 147 -10.24 1.57 2.22
C GLU A 147 -11.27 1.30 3.33
N VAL A 148 -11.47 2.29 4.17
CA VAL A 148 -12.41 2.23 5.29
C VAL A 148 -13.51 3.25 5.08
N VAL A 149 -14.74 2.76 4.96
CA VAL A 149 -15.92 3.60 4.81
C VAL A 149 -16.54 3.84 6.18
N VAL A 150 -16.72 5.10 6.52
CA VAL A 150 -17.30 5.52 7.80
C VAL A 150 -18.56 6.36 7.57
N PRO A 151 -19.53 6.36 8.51
CA PRO A 151 -20.61 7.32 8.48
C PRO A 151 -20.07 8.76 8.51
N ASP A 152 -20.70 9.70 7.79
CA ASP A 152 -20.21 11.09 7.65
C ASP A 152 -19.92 11.76 9.00
N GLN A 153 -20.73 11.45 10.01
CA GLN A 153 -20.58 11.97 11.37
C GLN A 153 -19.31 11.46 12.06
N GLN A 154 -18.77 10.31 11.64
CA GLN A 154 -17.61 9.66 12.22
C GLN A 154 -16.28 10.03 11.54
N LEU A 155 -16.33 10.70 10.38
CA LEU A 155 -15.12 11.05 9.60
C LEU A 155 -14.08 11.78 10.43
N SER A 156 -14.48 12.86 11.11
CA SER A 156 -13.55 13.64 11.94
C SER A 156 -12.95 12.84 13.08
N LEU A 157 -13.69 11.85 13.61
CA LEU A 157 -13.23 10.98 14.68
C LEU A 157 -12.26 9.91 14.15
N ALA A 158 -12.60 9.32 13.00
CA ALA A 158 -11.76 8.33 12.32
C ALA A 158 -10.40 8.89 11.91
N ILE A 159 -10.38 10.07 11.29
CA ILE A 159 -9.15 10.77 10.93
C ILE A 159 -8.41 11.24 12.19
N GLY A 160 -9.15 11.79 13.15
CA GLY A 160 -8.59 12.40 14.35
C GLY A 160 -7.91 13.75 14.09
N ARG A 161 -7.49 14.40 15.17
CA ARG A 161 -6.84 15.72 15.07
C ARG A 161 -5.54 15.64 14.27
N ARG A 162 -5.45 16.35 13.15
CA ARG A 162 -4.29 16.35 12.22
C ARG A 162 -3.93 14.95 11.71
N GLY A 163 -4.92 14.10 11.49
CA GLY A 163 -4.69 12.74 11.03
C GLY A 163 -4.07 11.79 12.07
N GLN A 164 -4.08 12.14 13.35
CA GLN A 164 -3.40 11.36 14.39
C GLN A 164 -4.00 9.98 14.56
N ASN A 165 -5.33 9.82 14.51
CA ASN A 165 -5.96 8.53 14.74
C ASN A 165 -5.68 7.55 13.60
N VAL A 166 -5.89 7.98 12.34
CA VAL A 166 -5.61 7.14 11.16
C VAL A 166 -4.12 6.81 11.04
N ARG A 167 -3.22 7.79 11.26
CA ARG A 167 -1.77 7.55 11.22
C ARG A 167 -1.31 6.54 12.26
N LEU A 168 -1.82 6.61 13.49
CA LEU A 168 -1.51 5.62 14.53
C LEU A 168 -2.12 4.26 14.21
N ALA A 169 -3.30 4.19 13.61
CA ALA A 169 -3.91 2.95 13.17
C ALA A 169 -3.09 2.30 12.04
N SER A 170 -2.67 3.06 11.04
CA SER A 170 -1.79 2.61 9.96
C SER A 170 -0.46 2.08 10.50
N GLN A 171 0.23 2.82 11.38
CA GLN A 171 1.47 2.36 12.02
C GLN A 171 1.28 1.11 12.89
N LEU A 172 0.11 0.95 13.54
CA LEU A 172 -0.18 -0.20 14.40
C LEU A 172 -0.41 -1.47 13.60
N THR A 173 -1.11 -1.36 12.48
CA THR A 173 -1.52 -2.47 11.62
C THR A 173 -0.48 -2.80 10.55
N GLY A 174 0.35 -1.83 10.16
CA GLY A 174 1.31 -1.94 9.06
C GLY A 174 0.70 -1.72 7.68
N TRP A 175 -0.60 -1.37 7.59
CA TRP A 175 -1.34 -1.14 6.35
C TRP A 175 -1.58 0.34 6.10
N ASP A 176 -1.62 0.73 4.84
CA ASP A 176 -2.04 2.07 4.45
C ASP A 176 -3.57 2.18 4.51
N ILE A 177 -4.08 3.14 5.27
CA ILE A 177 -5.52 3.26 5.55
C ILE A 177 -6.06 4.54 4.94
N ASP A 178 -6.95 4.39 3.96
CA ASP A 178 -7.73 5.47 3.40
C ASP A 178 -9.13 5.51 4.02
N ILE A 179 -9.55 6.68 4.44
CA ILE A 179 -10.88 6.87 5.04
C ILE A 179 -11.76 7.64 4.07
N LEU A 180 -12.92 7.06 3.77
CA LEU A 180 -13.98 7.63 2.93
C LEU A 180 -15.28 7.71 3.72
N THR A 181 -16.11 8.67 3.40
CA THR A 181 -17.49 8.69 3.90
C THR A 181 -18.39 7.78 3.07
N GLU A 182 -19.53 7.38 3.63
CA GLU A 182 -20.56 6.64 2.88
C GLU A 182 -21.05 7.43 1.66
N GLN A 183 -21.11 8.75 1.77
CA GLN A 183 -21.47 9.63 0.68
C GLN A 183 -20.41 9.61 -0.44
N GLU A 184 -19.14 9.82 -0.10
CA GLU A 184 -18.03 9.80 -1.06
C GLU A 184 -17.91 8.44 -1.77
N GLU A 185 -18.08 7.35 -1.05
CA GLU A 185 -18.06 5.99 -1.62
C GLU A 185 -19.25 5.76 -2.57
N SER A 186 -20.44 6.26 -2.20
CA SER A 186 -21.63 6.20 -3.05
C SER A 186 -21.46 7.03 -4.33
N GLU A 187 -20.97 8.26 -4.22
CA GLU A 187 -20.70 9.14 -5.35
C GLU A 187 -19.63 8.54 -6.29
N ARG A 188 -18.56 7.96 -5.74
CA ARG A 188 -17.53 7.26 -6.51
C ARG A 188 -18.12 6.08 -7.28
N ARG A 189 -18.90 5.21 -6.62
CA ARG A 189 -19.53 4.07 -7.29
C ARG A 189 -20.51 4.51 -8.39
N GLN A 190 -21.27 5.57 -8.14
CA GLN A 190 -22.17 6.11 -9.15
C GLN A 190 -21.39 6.66 -10.34
N ALA A 191 -20.33 7.43 -10.11
CA ALA A 191 -19.47 7.95 -11.17
C ALA A 191 -18.77 6.82 -11.97
N GLU A 192 -18.29 5.77 -11.30
CA GLU A 192 -17.72 4.59 -11.95
C GLU A 192 -18.76 3.87 -12.83
N PHE A 193 -19.98 3.70 -12.32
CA PHE A 193 -21.07 3.09 -13.06
C PHE A 193 -21.45 3.93 -14.30
N GLU A 194 -21.58 5.25 -14.15
CA GLU A 194 -21.86 6.16 -15.25
C GLU A 194 -20.75 6.16 -16.31
N ASN A 195 -19.48 6.12 -15.87
CA ASN A 195 -18.33 6.05 -16.76
C ASN A 195 -18.28 4.73 -17.54
N ARG A 196 -18.52 3.59 -16.87
CA ARG A 196 -18.61 2.27 -17.53
C ARG A 196 -19.77 2.22 -18.52
N THR A 197 -20.94 2.69 -18.11
CA THR A 197 -22.11 2.78 -19.00
C THR A 197 -21.78 3.60 -20.24
N ARG A 198 -21.21 4.80 -20.08
CA ARG A 198 -20.82 5.66 -21.19
C ARG A 198 -19.76 4.99 -22.08
N MET A 199 -18.78 4.37 -21.49
CA MET A 199 -17.76 3.61 -22.21
C MET A 199 -18.40 2.57 -23.13
N PHE A 200 -19.34 1.74 -22.64
CA PHE A 200 -20.03 0.76 -23.46
C PHE A 200 -20.90 1.40 -24.56
N ILE A 201 -21.62 2.50 -24.27
CA ILE A 201 -22.40 3.22 -25.27
C ILE A 201 -21.50 3.71 -26.42
N ASP A 202 -20.40 4.37 -26.08
CA ASP A 202 -19.51 5.00 -27.05
C ASP A 202 -18.71 3.97 -27.86
N THR A 203 -18.28 2.88 -27.23
CA THR A 203 -17.41 1.88 -27.88
C THR A 203 -18.19 0.85 -28.67
N LEU A 204 -19.32 0.38 -28.15
CA LEU A 204 -20.14 -0.68 -28.79
C LEU A 204 -21.29 -0.10 -29.64
N ASN A 205 -21.51 1.21 -29.59
CA ASN A 205 -22.62 1.90 -30.24
C ASN A 205 -23.98 1.24 -29.88
N VAL A 206 -24.20 1.06 -28.59
CA VAL A 206 -25.44 0.51 -28.01
C VAL A 206 -26.26 1.61 -27.34
N ASP A 207 -27.52 1.30 -27.05
CA ASP A 207 -28.36 2.22 -26.30
C ASP A 207 -28.01 2.24 -24.81
N GLU A 208 -28.54 3.22 -24.09
CA GLU A 208 -28.26 3.43 -22.67
C GLU A 208 -28.68 2.24 -21.81
N VAL A 209 -29.76 1.54 -22.17
CA VAL A 209 -30.28 0.40 -21.40
C VAL A 209 -29.29 -0.77 -21.47
N ILE A 210 -28.77 -1.07 -22.64
CA ILE A 210 -27.77 -2.11 -22.84
C ILE A 210 -26.47 -1.76 -22.10
N GLY A 211 -26.01 -0.51 -22.22
CA GLY A 211 -24.82 -0.04 -21.51
C GLY A 211 -24.96 -0.14 -19.99
N GLN A 212 -26.12 0.23 -19.44
CA GLN A 212 -26.41 0.08 -18.02
C GLN A 212 -26.47 -1.37 -17.55
N LEU A 213 -27.08 -2.26 -18.37
CA LEU A 213 -27.13 -3.70 -18.05
C LEU A 213 -25.73 -4.31 -17.99
N LEU A 214 -24.87 -4.03 -18.97
CA LEU A 214 -23.48 -4.51 -18.98
C LEU A 214 -22.72 -4.01 -17.76
N ALA A 215 -22.85 -2.72 -17.44
CA ALA A 215 -22.20 -2.14 -16.26
C ALA A 215 -22.73 -2.72 -14.94
N SER A 216 -24.03 -3.03 -14.84
CA SER A 216 -24.66 -3.60 -13.64
C SER A 216 -24.28 -5.06 -13.40
N GLU A 217 -24.04 -5.83 -14.47
CA GLU A 217 -23.58 -7.22 -14.39
C GLU A 217 -22.09 -7.35 -14.06
N GLY A 218 -21.39 -6.22 -13.94
CA GLY A 218 -20.02 -6.18 -13.46
C GLY A 218 -18.96 -6.14 -14.54
N PHE A 219 -19.31 -6.08 -15.83
CA PHE A 219 -18.32 -5.91 -16.89
C PHE A 219 -17.56 -4.60 -16.72
N GLY A 220 -16.24 -4.71 -16.64
CA GLY A 220 -15.35 -3.58 -16.39
C GLY A 220 -14.80 -2.95 -17.67
N SER A 221 -14.65 -3.75 -18.75
CA SER A 221 -14.00 -3.32 -19.99
C SER A 221 -14.58 -3.99 -21.23
N VAL A 222 -14.23 -3.45 -22.41
CA VAL A 222 -14.61 -4.03 -23.72
C VAL A 222 -13.85 -5.31 -23.99
N GLU A 223 -12.62 -5.40 -23.50
CA GLU A 223 -11.75 -6.58 -23.60
C GLU A 223 -12.38 -7.78 -22.88
N GLU A 224 -12.88 -7.57 -21.68
CA GLU A 224 -13.57 -8.59 -20.88
C GLU A 224 -14.79 -9.12 -21.63
N LEU A 225 -15.62 -8.20 -22.19
CA LEU A 225 -16.80 -8.59 -22.96
C LEU A 225 -16.44 -9.35 -24.23
N ALA A 226 -15.31 -9.06 -24.88
CA ALA A 226 -14.85 -9.75 -26.09
C ALA A 226 -14.36 -11.17 -25.82
N MET A 227 -13.89 -11.46 -24.59
CA MET A 227 -13.28 -12.73 -24.21
C MET A 227 -14.20 -13.68 -23.45
N VAL A 228 -15.25 -13.17 -22.79
CA VAL A 228 -16.19 -13.97 -22.01
C VAL A 228 -16.99 -14.93 -22.88
N ASP A 229 -17.49 -16.05 -22.32
CA ASP A 229 -18.37 -16.98 -23.06
C ASP A 229 -19.69 -16.26 -23.44
N PRO A 230 -20.11 -16.29 -24.72
CA PRO A 230 -21.38 -15.69 -25.16
C PRO A 230 -22.60 -16.12 -24.33
N LYS A 231 -22.54 -17.30 -23.72
CA LYS A 231 -23.61 -17.80 -22.84
C LYS A 231 -23.76 -17.03 -21.54
N GLU A 232 -22.67 -16.46 -21.03
CA GLU A 232 -22.72 -15.63 -19.84
C GLU A 232 -23.41 -14.30 -20.16
N ILE A 233 -23.13 -13.73 -21.32
CA ILE A 233 -23.80 -12.51 -21.80
C ILE A 233 -25.27 -12.78 -22.08
N ALA A 234 -25.61 -13.91 -22.72
CA ALA A 234 -26.99 -14.31 -22.98
C ALA A 234 -27.80 -14.66 -21.70
N GLY A 235 -27.09 -14.96 -20.60
CA GLY A 235 -27.70 -15.19 -19.28
C GLY A 235 -28.20 -13.93 -18.58
N ILE A 236 -27.82 -12.76 -19.07
CA ILE A 236 -28.24 -11.45 -18.53
C ILE A 236 -29.73 -11.26 -18.85
N GLU A 237 -30.49 -10.83 -17.84
CA GLU A 237 -31.92 -10.57 -18.02
C GLU A 237 -32.16 -9.50 -19.09
N GLY A 238 -32.85 -9.88 -20.15
CA GLY A 238 -33.13 -9.01 -21.30
C GLY A 238 -32.23 -9.22 -22.52
N PHE A 239 -31.24 -10.11 -22.44
CA PHE A 239 -30.41 -10.50 -23.58
C PHE A 239 -30.78 -11.89 -24.08
N ASP A 240 -30.54 -12.13 -25.36
CA ASP A 240 -30.64 -13.42 -26.02
C ASP A 240 -29.30 -13.79 -26.68
N ASP A 241 -29.22 -14.99 -27.23
CA ASP A 241 -28.03 -15.50 -27.90
C ASP A 241 -27.59 -14.60 -29.07
N ASP A 242 -28.56 -14.02 -29.82
CA ASP A 242 -28.27 -13.15 -30.94
C ASP A 242 -27.67 -11.82 -30.48
N THR A 243 -28.25 -11.22 -29.45
CA THR A 243 -27.74 -9.98 -28.82
C THR A 243 -26.32 -10.20 -28.22
N ALA A 244 -26.12 -11.33 -27.54
CA ALA A 244 -24.82 -11.67 -26.97
C ALA A 244 -23.72 -11.79 -28.02
N ASN A 245 -24.02 -12.49 -29.13
CA ASN A 245 -23.09 -12.65 -30.25
C ASN A 245 -22.81 -11.32 -30.96
N GLU A 246 -23.82 -10.46 -31.12
CA GLU A 246 -23.65 -9.14 -31.73
C GLU A 246 -22.79 -8.21 -30.86
N LEU A 247 -23.04 -8.17 -29.56
CA LEU A 247 -22.24 -7.36 -28.62
C LEU A 247 -20.77 -7.81 -28.63
N GLN A 248 -20.53 -9.11 -28.59
CA GLN A 248 -19.18 -9.66 -28.65
C GLN A 248 -18.49 -9.36 -29.99
N THR A 249 -19.23 -9.42 -31.10
CA THR A 249 -18.69 -9.06 -32.42
C THR A 249 -18.29 -7.59 -32.45
N ARG A 250 -19.15 -6.69 -31.97
CA ARG A 250 -18.86 -5.25 -31.89
C ARG A 250 -17.66 -4.96 -30.97
N ALA A 251 -17.56 -5.67 -29.85
CA ALA A 251 -16.41 -5.54 -28.95
C ALA A 251 -15.10 -5.93 -29.65
N ARG A 252 -15.08 -7.04 -30.36
CA ARG A 252 -13.90 -7.50 -31.12
C ARG A 252 -13.56 -6.55 -32.29
N GLU A 253 -14.56 -6.05 -33.01
CA GLU A 253 -14.35 -5.06 -34.08
C GLU A 253 -13.77 -3.75 -33.54
N TYR A 254 -14.27 -3.27 -32.41
CA TYR A 254 -13.75 -2.08 -31.73
C TYR A 254 -12.28 -2.28 -31.31
N LEU A 255 -11.95 -3.39 -30.67
CA LEU A 255 -10.59 -3.70 -30.26
C LEU A 255 -9.65 -3.82 -31.48
N ALA A 256 -10.08 -4.51 -32.54
CA ALA A 256 -9.30 -4.61 -33.78
C ALA A 256 -9.05 -3.24 -34.43
N LYS A 257 -10.05 -2.34 -34.37
CA LYS A 257 -9.92 -0.97 -34.87
C LYS A 257 -8.90 -0.17 -34.06
N ILE A 258 -8.99 -0.20 -32.72
CA ILE A 258 -8.04 0.48 -31.84
C ILE A 258 -6.62 -0.06 -32.04
N GLU A 259 -6.46 -1.39 -32.11
CA GLU A 259 -5.17 -2.01 -32.39
C GLU A 259 -4.59 -1.57 -33.75
N GLY A 260 -5.45 -1.47 -34.78
CA GLY A 260 -5.06 -0.97 -36.09
C GLY A 260 -4.62 0.51 -36.05
N GLU A 261 -5.34 1.35 -35.34
CA GLU A 261 -4.99 2.77 -35.13
C GLU A 261 -3.67 2.94 -34.38
N LEU A 262 -3.47 2.15 -33.30
CA LEU A 262 -2.22 2.14 -32.53
C LEU A 262 -1.04 1.64 -33.39
N ASP A 263 -1.24 0.59 -34.20
CA ASP A 263 -0.19 0.07 -35.09
C ASP A 263 0.16 1.08 -36.21
N ALA A 264 -0.83 1.78 -36.74
CA ALA A 264 -0.61 2.85 -37.71
C ALA A 264 0.21 4.00 -37.09
N LYS A 265 -0.16 4.45 -35.89
CA LYS A 265 0.55 5.50 -35.18
C LYS A 265 1.99 5.06 -34.79
N ARG A 266 2.17 3.81 -34.35
CA ARG A 266 3.47 3.22 -34.09
C ARG A 266 4.38 3.31 -35.32
N LYS A 267 3.87 2.91 -36.49
CA LYS A 267 4.61 2.97 -37.77
C LYS A 267 4.95 4.40 -38.17
N GLU A 268 4.04 5.36 -37.95
CA GLU A 268 4.28 6.78 -38.19
C GLU A 268 5.44 7.30 -37.33
N LEU A 269 5.52 6.84 -36.06
CA LEU A 269 6.59 7.19 -35.13
C LEU A 269 7.91 6.48 -35.47
N GLY A 270 7.90 5.50 -36.37
CA GLY A 270 9.08 4.75 -36.80
C GLY A 270 9.55 3.71 -35.80
N VAL A 271 8.64 3.15 -34.98
CA VAL A 271 8.95 2.06 -34.04
C VAL A 271 8.95 0.73 -34.80
N GLU A 272 10.03 -0.03 -34.66
CA GLU A 272 10.28 -1.29 -35.38
C GLU A 272 9.34 -2.42 -34.92
N ASP A 273 9.08 -3.38 -35.83
CA ASP A 273 8.19 -4.51 -35.55
C ASP A 273 8.78 -5.47 -34.49
N GLU A 274 10.09 -5.51 -34.36
CA GLU A 274 10.80 -6.35 -33.38
C GLU A 274 10.42 -6.05 -31.92
N LEU A 275 10.05 -4.80 -31.61
CA LEU A 275 9.59 -4.43 -30.27
C LEU A 275 8.24 -5.05 -29.90
N LYS A 276 7.41 -5.46 -30.87
CA LYS A 276 6.16 -6.20 -30.60
C LYS A 276 6.39 -7.58 -30.02
N GLU A 277 7.55 -8.15 -30.29
CA GLU A 277 7.89 -9.49 -29.83
C GLU A 277 8.42 -9.51 -28.40
N VAL A 278 8.59 -8.36 -27.75
CA VAL A 278 9.01 -8.27 -26.37
C VAL A 278 7.82 -8.60 -25.48
N GLU A 279 7.95 -9.61 -24.65
CA GLU A 279 6.90 -10.06 -23.75
C GLU A 279 6.55 -8.95 -22.75
N GLY A 280 5.25 -8.74 -22.52
CA GLY A 280 4.74 -7.68 -21.64
C GLY A 280 4.57 -6.31 -22.34
N VAL A 281 4.96 -6.16 -23.61
CA VAL A 281 4.78 -4.90 -24.35
C VAL A 281 3.46 -4.92 -25.12
N THR A 282 2.59 -3.96 -24.83
CA THR A 282 1.32 -3.75 -25.54
C THR A 282 1.45 -2.76 -26.69
N SER A 283 0.48 -2.79 -27.64
CA SER A 283 0.45 -1.85 -28.78
C SER A 283 0.43 -0.37 -28.35
N ALA A 284 -0.23 -0.07 -27.24
CA ALA A 284 -0.27 1.27 -26.65
C ALA A 284 1.11 1.69 -26.08
N MET A 285 1.83 0.76 -25.42
CA MET A 285 3.20 1.01 -24.95
C MET A 285 4.15 1.29 -26.10
N LEU A 286 4.02 0.60 -27.23
CA LEU A 286 4.84 0.85 -28.42
C LEU A 286 4.69 2.26 -28.95
N VAL A 287 3.47 2.78 -28.95
CA VAL A 287 3.22 4.19 -29.31
C VAL A 287 3.90 5.12 -28.32
N ARG A 288 3.78 4.83 -27.02
CA ARG A 288 4.41 5.62 -25.98
C ARG A 288 5.93 5.60 -26.05
N PHE A 289 6.52 4.46 -26.39
CA PHE A 289 7.95 4.34 -26.68
C PHE A 289 8.37 5.24 -27.84
N GLY A 290 7.63 5.19 -28.95
CA GLY A 290 7.90 6.02 -30.12
C GLY A 290 7.81 7.52 -29.84
N GLU A 291 6.83 7.96 -29.04
CA GLU A 291 6.69 9.35 -28.58
C GLU A 291 7.88 9.82 -27.73
N ASN A 292 8.55 8.89 -27.02
CA ASN A 292 9.74 9.16 -26.21
C ASN A 292 11.06 8.83 -26.90
N GLY A 293 11.02 8.51 -28.20
CA GLY A 293 12.22 8.28 -28.99
C GLY A 293 12.81 6.88 -28.92
N ILE A 294 12.16 5.94 -28.25
CA ILE A 294 12.53 4.52 -28.21
C ILE A 294 11.90 3.86 -29.45
N LYS A 295 12.73 3.47 -30.42
CA LYS A 295 12.27 2.97 -31.72
C LYS A 295 12.76 1.57 -32.04
N THR A 296 13.90 1.18 -31.48
CA THR A 296 14.57 -0.10 -31.71
C THR A 296 14.64 -0.92 -30.41
N ILE A 297 14.95 -2.22 -30.55
CA ILE A 297 15.21 -3.09 -29.39
C ILE A 297 16.41 -2.58 -28.58
N GLU A 298 17.44 -2.07 -29.23
CA GLU A 298 18.63 -1.53 -28.57
C GLU A 298 18.29 -0.27 -27.76
N ASP A 299 17.39 0.59 -28.25
CA ASP A 299 16.93 1.75 -27.48
C ASP A 299 16.25 1.32 -26.18
N LEU A 300 15.35 0.33 -26.26
CA LEU A 300 14.67 -0.21 -25.08
C LEU A 300 15.62 -0.94 -24.12
N ALA A 301 16.56 -1.73 -24.67
CA ALA A 301 17.57 -2.43 -23.90
C ALA A 301 18.50 -1.46 -23.15
N GLY A 302 18.71 -0.26 -23.69
CA GLY A 302 19.50 0.81 -23.08
C GLY A 302 18.81 1.58 -21.97
N CYS A 303 17.50 1.43 -21.79
CA CYS A 303 16.74 2.11 -20.72
C CYS A 303 17.09 1.54 -19.34
N ALA A 304 16.99 2.40 -18.32
CA ALA A 304 16.97 1.97 -16.94
C ALA A 304 15.50 1.71 -16.51
N THR A 305 15.32 0.87 -15.48
CA THR A 305 13.99 0.58 -14.92
C THR A 305 13.28 1.85 -14.49
N ASP A 306 14.03 2.82 -13.93
CA ASP A 306 13.50 4.12 -13.50
C ASP A 306 13.02 4.97 -14.69
N ASP A 307 13.59 4.82 -15.88
CA ASP A 307 13.13 5.54 -17.08
C ASP A 307 11.73 5.08 -17.50
N LEU A 308 11.41 3.80 -17.34
CA LEU A 308 10.09 3.25 -17.69
C LEU A 308 9.06 3.45 -16.56
N ALA A 309 9.40 3.03 -15.34
CA ALA A 309 8.48 3.03 -14.20
C ALA A 309 8.42 4.36 -13.44
N GLY A 310 9.39 5.27 -13.67
CA GLY A 310 9.58 6.48 -12.87
C GLY A 310 10.29 6.21 -11.54
N TRP A 311 10.65 7.29 -10.86
CA TRP A 311 11.33 7.22 -9.55
C TRP A 311 10.85 8.31 -8.62
N THR A 312 11.14 8.14 -7.32
CA THR A 312 10.84 9.15 -6.31
C THR A 312 12.12 9.80 -5.83
N GLU A 313 12.28 11.10 -6.08
CA GLU A 313 13.40 11.91 -5.61
C GLU A 313 13.01 12.66 -4.32
N ARG A 314 13.93 12.71 -3.35
CA ARG A 314 13.77 13.57 -2.18
C ARG A 314 14.43 14.92 -2.43
N LYS A 315 13.62 15.96 -2.66
CA LYS A 315 14.08 17.33 -2.84
C LYS A 315 13.53 18.18 -1.71
N ASP A 316 14.43 18.87 -0.97
CA ASP A 316 14.09 19.74 0.17
C ASP A 316 13.27 19.07 1.29
N GLY A 317 13.39 17.74 1.44
CA GLY A 317 12.68 16.96 2.47
C GLY A 317 11.30 16.44 2.05
N GLU A 318 10.83 16.81 0.87
CA GLU A 318 9.60 16.28 0.26
C GLU A 318 9.92 15.20 -0.79
N ALA A 319 9.11 14.17 -0.84
CA ALA A 319 9.20 13.12 -1.85
C ALA A 319 8.46 13.59 -3.11
N VAL A 320 9.21 13.83 -4.20
CA VAL A 320 8.64 14.19 -5.51
C VAL A 320 8.76 13.00 -6.44
N ARG A 321 7.61 12.50 -6.94
CA ARG A 321 7.60 11.43 -7.94
C ARG A 321 7.92 12.01 -9.31
N GLN A 322 8.91 11.46 -9.97
CA GLN A 322 9.21 11.68 -11.37
C GLN A 322 8.52 10.61 -12.20
N ALA A 323 7.69 11.05 -13.16
CA ALA A 323 6.95 10.13 -14.03
C ALA A 323 7.88 9.40 -14.99
N GLY A 324 7.71 8.09 -15.13
CA GLY A 324 8.38 7.29 -16.14
C GLY A 324 7.68 7.36 -17.50
N ILE A 325 8.32 6.77 -18.52
CA ILE A 325 7.76 6.70 -19.88
C ILE A 325 6.43 5.95 -19.91
N LEU A 326 6.30 4.90 -19.09
CA LEU A 326 5.10 4.07 -18.97
C LEU A 326 4.18 4.49 -17.81
N ASP A 327 4.33 5.73 -17.32
CA ASP A 327 3.40 6.26 -16.32
C ASP A 327 1.97 6.30 -16.89
N GLY A 328 1.02 5.72 -16.14
CA GLY A 328 -0.37 5.53 -16.60
C GLY A 328 -0.70 4.15 -17.16
N PHE A 329 0.27 3.24 -17.29
CA PHE A 329 0.05 1.84 -17.68
C PHE A 329 -0.02 0.89 -16.48
N GLU A 330 -0.01 1.42 -15.26
CA GLU A 330 -0.06 0.64 -13.99
C GLU A 330 0.98 -0.49 -13.90
N ILE A 331 2.16 -0.26 -14.48
CA ILE A 331 3.24 -1.24 -14.49
C ILE A 331 4.04 -1.14 -13.20
N SER A 332 4.28 -2.29 -12.59
CA SER A 332 5.20 -2.41 -11.46
C SER A 332 6.66 -2.23 -11.89
N ARG A 333 7.53 -1.94 -10.93
CA ARG A 333 8.98 -1.84 -11.19
C ARG A 333 9.57 -3.17 -11.69
N GLU A 334 9.04 -4.29 -11.19
CA GLU A 334 9.46 -5.64 -11.57
C GLU A 334 9.07 -5.96 -13.03
N GLU A 335 7.86 -5.57 -13.45
CA GLU A 335 7.43 -5.73 -14.84
C GLU A 335 8.23 -4.84 -15.80
N ALA A 336 8.52 -3.59 -15.42
CA ALA A 336 9.39 -2.71 -16.20
C ALA A 336 10.81 -3.30 -16.37
N GLU A 337 11.35 -3.88 -15.31
CA GLU A 337 12.64 -4.58 -15.34
C GLU A 337 12.59 -5.81 -16.24
N ALA A 338 11.52 -6.61 -16.17
CA ALA A 338 11.32 -7.78 -17.02
C ALA A 338 11.27 -7.39 -18.50
N ILE A 339 10.55 -6.32 -18.87
CA ILE A 339 10.49 -5.80 -20.24
C ILE A 339 11.90 -5.42 -20.75
N ILE A 340 12.67 -4.68 -19.96
CA ILE A 340 14.05 -4.29 -20.31
C ILE A 340 14.95 -5.50 -20.47
N MET A 341 14.84 -6.48 -19.56
CA MET A 341 15.65 -7.70 -19.63
C MET A 341 15.31 -8.55 -20.85
N GLN A 342 14.05 -8.65 -21.23
CA GLN A 342 13.63 -9.29 -22.48
C GLN A 342 14.21 -8.56 -23.71
N ALA A 343 14.19 -7.22 -23.71
CA ALA A 343 14.81 -6.44 -24.77
C ALA A 343 16.33 -6.68 -24.85
N ARG A 344 17.04 -6.75 -23.71
CA ARG A 344 18.49 -7.05 -23.64
C ARG A 344 18.82 -8.45 -24.14
N LEU A 345 17.97 -9.44 -23.84
CA LEU A 345 18.09 -10.80 -24.38
C LEU A 345 18.00 -10.80 -25.91
N LYS A 346 16.96 -10.12 -26.45
CA LYS A 346 16.77 -10.04 -27.90
C LYS A 346 17.86 -9.21 -28.62
N ALA A 347 18.37 -8.16 -27.97
CA ALA A 347 19.50 -7.38 -28.45
C ALA A 347 20.84 -8.14 -28.34
N GLY A 348 20.85 -9.30 -27.66
CA GLY A 348 22.07 -10.09 -27.47
C GLY A 348 23.04 -9.50 -26.46
N TRP A 349 22.62 -8.60 -25.60
CA TRP A 349 23.48 -7.98 -24.57
C TRP A 349 23.60 -8.87 -23.33
N VAL A 350 22.64 -9.76 -23.10
CA VAL A 350 22.59 -10.71 -21.98
C VAL A 350 22.19 -12.07 -22.52
N THR A 351 22.69 -13.15 -21.93
CA THR A 351 22.30 -14.53 -22.27
C THR A 351 21.40 -15.14 -21.22
N GLU A 352 20.61 -16.18 -21.58
CA GLU A 352 19.78 -16.89 -20.62
C GLU A 352 20.58 -17.46 -19.43
N ALA A 353 21.86 -17.73 -19.63
CA ALA A 353 22.77 -18.21 -18.59
C ALA A 353 23.09 -17.11 -17.55
N ASP A 354 23.10 -15.86 -17.96
CA ASP A 354 23.36 -14.73 -17.08
C ASP A 354 22.13 -14.42 -16.18
N LEU A 355 20.92 -14.75 -16.63
CA LEU A 355 19.67 -14.63 -15.86
C LEU A 355 19.52 -15.74 -14.81
N ALA A 356 20.12 -16.90 -15.02
CA ALA A 356 20.05 -18.05 -14.11
C ALA A 356 21.09 -18.00 -12.97
N ALA A 357 22.02 -17.05 -12.99
CA ALA A 357 23.02 -16.88 -11.94
C ALA A 357 22.43 -16.01 -10.78
N PRO A 358 22.41 -16.48 -9.52
CA PRO A 358 22.05 -15.63 -8.40
C PRO A 358 23.07 -14.49 -8.27
N GLU A 359 22.60 -13.25 -8.09
CA GLU A 359 23.45 -12.11 -7.76
C GLU A 359 24.45 -12.49 -6.66
N ALA A 360 25.72 -12.51 -7.00
CA ALA A 360 26.77 -12.67 -6.01
C ALA A 360 26.79 -11.38 -5.16
N PRO A 361 26.80 -11.48 -3.80
CA PRO A 361 26.90 -10.30 -2.97
C PRO A 361 28.21 -9.57 -3.29
N GLU A 362 28.13 -8.28 -3.58
CA GLU A 362 29.29 -7.40 -3.72
C GLU A 362 30.19 -7.58 -2.50
N ALA A 363 31.28 -8.33 -2.72
CA ALA A 363 32.31 -8.51 -1.71
C ALA A 363 33.03 -7.18 -1.52
N ALA A 364 32.88 -6.63 -0.32
CA ALA A 364 33.67 -5.54 0.21
C ALA A 364 35.18 -5.75 -0.08
N SER A 365 35.71 -5.05 -1.07
CA SER A 365 37.15 -4.88 -1.28
C SER A 365 37.62 -3.70 -0.45
N ALA A 366 37.99 -3.95 0.80
CA ALA A 366 38.81 -3.05 1.59
C ALA A 366 39.55 -3.85 2.67
N GLU A 367 40.58 -4.59 2.25
CA GLU A 367 41.71 -4.90 3.12
C GLU A 367 42.93 -5.15 2.22
N ALA A 368 43.80 -4.17 2.15
CA ALA A 368 45.28 -4.30 2.15
C ALA A 368 45.91 -2.94 1.94
N GLU A 369 46.46 -2.39 2.96
CA GLU A 369 47.86 -1.95 3.07
C GLU A 369 48.07 -0.97 4.22
N ALA A 370 48.94 -1.47 5.12
CA ALA A 370 49.85 -0.78 6.06
C ALA A 370 49.21 -0.20 7.34
#